data_17babce97afc47d9fee3250cdd352581
#
_entry.id   17babce97afc47d9fee3250cdd352581
#
_cell.length_a   1.000
_cell.length_b   1.000
_cell.length_c   1.000
_cell.angle_alpha   90.00
_cell.angle_beta   90.00
_cell.angle_gamma   90.00
#
_symmetry.space_group_name_H-M   'P 1'
#
loop_
_entity.id
_entity.type
_entity.pdbx_description
1 polymer ?
#
loop_
_entity_poly.entity_id
_entity_poly.type
_entity_poly.pdbx_seq_one_letter_code
_entity_poly.pdbx_strand_id
1 'polypeptide(L)'
;MRKNTNFPRQFYILLVIYRHYERGSCYKLDNLDIKILSRLLNNCRESDRQIGKELEISGGAIRARVKKMQEAKIIERFTIKVEPPILGLGVLYIVVSGQNIKDILEQIRLVGEPFFVVPCIGGITVCSIVIKENLQQKIELANKLMKDLRVLSIFEAENPGYNSNLTKTDLEILELLIKEPRQKIEKISKELEEHNYNYYVL
;
A
#
# COMPACT_ATOMS: atom_id res chain seq x y z
N MET A 1 1.51 -33.75 -5.21
CA MET A 1 1.21 -32.99 -3.97
C MET A 1 1.54 -31.52 -4.20
N ARG A 2 0.53 -30.68 -4.41
CA ARG A 2 0.73 -29.22 -4.53
C ARG A 2 0.97 -28.69 -3.12
N LYS A 3 2.18 -28.23 -2.84
CA LYS A 3 2.45 -27.46 -1.63
C LYS A 3 1.65 -26.14 -1.73
N ASN A 4 0.60 -26.05 -0.91
CA ASN A 4 -0.07 -24.78 -0.64
C ASN A 4 0.96 -23.88 0.04
N THR A 5 1.63 -23.02 -0.72
CA THR A 5 2.34 -21.87 -0.18
C THR A 5 1.27 -20.88 0.27
N ASN A 6 0.79 -21.08 1.49
CA ASN A 6 0.07 -20.03 2.20
C ASN A 6 1.08 -18.90 2.47
N PHE A 7 1.22 -17.98 1.53
CA PHE A 7 1.77 -16.67 1.84
C PHE A 7 0.92 -16.09 2.97
N PRO A 8 1.53 -15.66 4.07
CA PRO A 8 0.77 -15.05 5.15
C PRO A 8 -0.06 -13.90 4.58
N ARG A 9 -1.38 -13.89 4.89
CA ARG A 9 -2.33 -12.84 4.45
C ARG A 9 -1.99 -11.43 4.96
N GLN A 10 -0.79 -11.26 5.48
CA GLN A 10 -0.26 -10.07 6.14
C GLN A 10 0.41 -9.07 5.18
N PHE A 11 0.70 -9.48 3.94
CA PHE A 11 1.29 -8.61 2.92
C PHE A 11 0.28 -8.38 1.80
N TYR A 12 -0.16 -7.15 1.67
CA TYR A 12 -1.05 -6.74 0.58
C TYR A 12 -0.24 -6.01 -0.47
N ILE A 13 -0.29 -6.49 -1.71
CA ILE A 13 0.17 -5.70 -2.83
C ILE A 13 -1.03 -4.88 -3.28
N LEU A 14 -0.92 -3.56 -3.13
CA LEU A 14 -1.98 -2.62 -3.43
C LEU A 14 -1.85 -2.07 -4.84
N LEU A 15 -3.00 -1.98 -5.48
CA LEU A 15 -3.20 -1.13 -6.63
C LEU A 15 -3.64 0.24 -6.12
N VAL A 16 -2.81 1.26 -6.30
CA VAL A 16 -3.20 2.63 -5.97
C VAL A 16 -3.95 3.21 -7.15
N ILE A 17 -5.25 3.43 -6.95
CA ILE A 17 -6.11 4.10 -7.92
C ILE A 17 -6.28 5.54 -7.45
N TYR A 18 -5.75 6.49 -8.23
CA TYR A 18 -5.92 7.90 -7.96
C TYR A 18 -7.20 8.39 -8.65
N ARG A 19 -8.10 8.96 -7.86
CA ARG A 19 -9.28 9.63 -8.36
C ARG A 19 -8.91 11.08 -8.72
N HIS A 20 -8.14 11.26 -9.77
CA HIS A 20 -7.90 12.58 -10.32
C HIS A 20 -9.16 13.00 -11.10
N TYR A 21 -10.04 13.70 -10.43
CA TYR A 21 -11.11 14.46 -11.09
C TYR A 21 -10.54 15.81 -11.53
N GLU A 22 -9.42 15.79 -12.26
CA GLU A 22 -9.00 16.97 -13.01
C GLU A 22 -9.50 16.85 -14.45
N ARG A 23 -10.24 17.87 -14.85
CA ARG A 23 -10.77 18.06 -16.20
C ARG A 23 -9.61 18.00 -17.20
N GLY A 24 -9.43 16.87 -17.89
CA GLY A 24 -8.42 16.73 -18.92
C GLY A 24 -8.04 15.32 -19.35
N SER A 25 -8.26 14.29 -18.55
CA SER A 25 -8.00 12.92 -18.99
C SER A 25 -9.18 12.38 -19.80
N CYS A 26 -9.00 12.29 -21.13
CA CYS A 26 -10.00 11.82 -22.09
C CYS A 26 -10.17 10.29 -22.08
N TYR A 27 -9.67 9.56 -21.05
CA TYR A 27 -9.84 8.11 -20.96
C TYR A 27 -11.15 7.77 -20.29
N LYS A 28 -12.09 7.23 -21.07
CA LYS A 28 -13.37 6.73 -20.56
C LYS A 28 -13.24 5.23 -20.31
N LEU A 29 -13.37 4.83 -19.05
CA LEU A 29 -13.42 3.42 -18.66
C LEU A 29 -14.63 2.72 -19.30
N ASP A 30 -14.39 1.57 -19.90
CA ASP A 30 -15.44 0.66 -20.34
C ASP A 30 -15.69 -0.46 -19.29
N ASN A 31 -16.70 -1.28 -19.52
CA ASN A 31 -17.04 -2.39 -18.62
C ASN A 31 -15.90 -3.40 -18.47
N LEU A 32 -15.08 -3.59 -19.50
CA LEU A 32 -13.96 -4.51 -19.45
C LEU A 32 -12.83 -3.95 -18.58
N ASP A 33 -12.56 -2.64 -18.68
CA ASP A 33 -11.59 -1.96 -17.80
C ASP A 33 -12.00 -2.06 -16.33
N ILE A 34 -13.29 -1.90 -16.03
CA ILE A 34 -13.84 -2.06 -14.66
C ILE A 34 -13.61 -3.50 -14.16
N LYS A 35 -13.86 -4.51 -14.99
CA LYS A 35 -13.59 -5.91 -14.62
C LYS A 35 -12.11 -6.17 -14.38
N ILE A 36 -11.21 -5.63 -15.22
CA ILE A 36 -9.76 -5.75 -15.03
C ILE A 36 -9.34 -5.07 -13.71
N LEU A 37 -9.82 -3.85 -13.44
CA LEU A 37 -9.53 -3.14 -12.20
C LEU A 37 -10.02 -3.92 -10.98
N SER A 38 -11.23 -4.48 -11.02
CA SER A 38 -11.76 -5.30 -9.94
C SER A 38 -10.88 -6.52 -9.64
N ARG A 39 -10.36 -7.19 -10.68
CA ARG A 39 -9.42 -8.30 -10.52
C ARG A 39 -8.11 -7.86 -9.88
N LEU A 40 -7.52 -6.78 -10.40
CA LEU A 40 -6.26 -6.23 -9.89
C LEU A 40 -6.38 -5.68 -8.46
N LEU A 41 -7.55 -5.18 -8.06
CA LEU A 41 -7.83 -4.78 -6.68
C LEU A 41 -7.86 -5.97 -5.72
N ASN A 42 -8.41 -7.09 -6.18
CA ASN A 42 -8.45 -8.31 -5.37
C ASN A 42 -7.08 -9.01 -5.32
N ASN A 43 -6.36 -9.06 -6.44
CA ASN A 43 -5.04 -9.64 -6.53
C ASN A 43 -4.21 -8.96 -7.63
N CYS A 44 -3.47 -7.92 -7.28
CA CYS A 44 -2.68 -7.18 -8.27
C CYS A 44 -1.48 -7.97 -8.84
N ARG A 45 -1.14 -9.14 -8.27
CA ARG A 45 -0.15 -10.07 -8.81
C ARG A 45 -0.70 -11.04 -9.84
N GLU A 46 -2.01 -11.05 -10.06
CA GLU A 46 -2.61 -11.88 -11.08
C GLU A 46 -2.00 -11.54 -12.45
N SER A 47 -1.58 -12.57 -13.20
CA SER A 47 -0.93 -12.34 -14.49
C SER A 47 -1.96 -11.89 -15.54
N ASP A 48 -1.51 -11.07 -16.48
CA ASP A 48 -2.34 -10.60 -17.60
C ASP A 48 -2.96 -11.77 -18.37
N ARG A 49 -2.26 -12.93 -18.43
CA ARG A 49 -2.75 -14.16 -19.07
C ARG A 49 -3.89 -14.81 -18.27
N GLN A 50 -3.81 -14.82 -16.94
CA GLN A 50 -4.86 -15.36 -16.08
C GLN A 50 -6.12 -14.50 -16.17
N ILE A 51 -5.98 -13.18 -16.03
CA ILE A 51 -7.08 -12.22 -16.20
C ILE A 51 -7.71 -12.39 -17.59
N GLY A 52 -6.88 -12.49 -18.63
CA GLY A 52 -7.34 -12.65 -20.01
C GLY A 52 -8.12 -13.93 -20.20
N LYS A 53 -7.68 -15.05 -19.62
CA LYS A 53 -8.39 -16.34 -19.69
C LYS A 53 -9.80 -16.26 -19.11
N GLU A 54 -9.97 -15.55 -17.99
CA GLU A 54 -11.29 -15.44 -17.34
C GLU A 54 -12.20 -14.42 -18.00
N LEU A 55 -11.62 -13.39 -18.64
CA LEU A 55 -12.39 -12.37 -19.35
C LEU A 55 -12.54 -12.70 -20.86
N GLU A 56 -12.08 -13.88 -21.28
CA GLU A 56 -12.15 -14.39 -22.64
C GLU A 56 -11.45 -13.49 -23.69
N ILE A 57 -10.35 -12.88 -23.28
CA ILE A 57 -9.50 -12.05 -24.16
C ILE A 57 -8.03 -12.41 -24.01
N SER A 58 -7.19 -11.95 -24.94
CA SER A 58 -5.75 -12.23 -24.88
C SER A 58 -5.07 -11.50 -23.72
N GLY A 59 -4.03 -12.11 -23.12
CA GLY A 59 -3.22 -11.45 -22.11
C GLY A 59 -2.52 -10.18 -22.63
N GLY A 60 -2.23 -10.13 -23.95
CA GLY A 60 -1.71 -8.92 -24.61
C GLY A 60 -2.73 -7.77 -24.59
N ALA A 61 -4.01 -8.07 -24.80
CA ALA A 61 -5.08 -7.08 -24.73
C ALA A 61 -5.26 -6.55 -23.30
N ILE A 62 -5.16 -7.42 -22.27
CA ILE A 62 -5.15 -7.01 -20.86
C ILE A 62 -3.99 -6.05 -20.59
N ARG A 63 -2.76 -6.43 -20.99
CA ARG A 63 -1.58 -5.59 -20.80
C ARG A 63 -1.72 -4.22 -21.43
N ALA A 64 -2.23 -4.16 -22.65
CA ALA A 64 -2.44 -2.90 -23.36
C ALA A 64 -3.45 -1.99 -22.62
N ARG A 65 -4.53 -2.55 -22.06
CA ARG A 65 -5.51 -1.81 -21.28
C ARG A 65 -4.96 -1.32 -19.96
N VAL A 66 -4.25 -2.18 -19.22
CA VAL A 66 -3.56 -1.78 -17.96
C VAL A 66 -2.59 -0.63 -18.23
N LYS A 67 -1.79 -0.72 -19.30
CA LYS A 67 -0.87 0.37 -19.68
C LYS A 67 -1.60 1.68 -19.98
N LYS A 68 -2.69 1.65 -20.73
CA LYS A 68 -3.52 2.84 -20.99
C LYS A 68 -4.09 3.44 -19.70
N MET A 69 -4.56 2.60 -18.76
CA MET A 69 -5.05 3.06 -17.46
C MET A 69 -3.93 3.68 -16.60
N GLN A 70 -2.69 3.19 -16.73
CA GLN A 70 -1.53 3.80 -16.07
C GLN A 70 -1.15 5.15 -16.71
N GLU A 71 -1.13 5.23 -18.05
CA GLU A 71 -0.88 6.47 -18.78
C GLU A 71 -1.94 7.54 -18.47
N ALA A 72 -3.20 7.12 -18.35
CA ALA A 72 -4.31 7.97 -17.94
C ALA A 72 -4.36 8.29 -16.43
N LYS A 73 -3.40 7.82 -15.64
CA LYS A 73 -3.35 7.98 -14.18
C LYS A 73 -4.57 7.44 -13.43
N ILE A 74 -5.30 6.47 -14.02
CA ILE A 74 -6.36 5.72 -13.34
C ILE A 74 -5.70 4.70 -12.40
N ILE A 75 -4.68 4.01 -12.89
CA ILE A 75 -3.75 3.23 -12.08
C ILE A 75 -2.52 4.09 -11.88
N GLU A 76 -2.28 4.57 -10.68
CA GLU A 76 -1.10 5.36 -10.39
C GLU A 76 0.15 4.46 -10.33
N ARG A 77 0.07 3.42 -9.53
CA ARG A 77 1.17 2.45 -9.35
C ARG A 77 0.68 1.17 -8.71
N PHE A 78 1.46 0.12 -8.89
CA PHE A 78 1.41 -1.05 -8.02
C PHE A 78 2.40 -0.83 -6.87
N THR A 79 2.03 -1.26 -5.67
CA THR A 79 2.89 -1.16 -4.49
C THR A 79 2.58 -2.30 -3.52
N ILE A 80 3.48 -2.57 -2.60
CA ILE A 80 3.16 -3.41 -1.45
C ILE A 80 2.72 -2.54 -0.28
N LYS A 81 1.82 -3.05 0.53
CA LYS A 81 1.49 -2.50 1.83
C LYS A 81 1.93 -3.51 2.89
N VAL A 82 2.82 -3.08 3.75
CA VAL A 82 3.23 -3.84 4.93
C VAL A 82 2.54 -3.20 6.13
N GLU A 83 1.79 -3.98 6.88
CA GLU A 83 1.18 -3.46 8.12
C GLU A 83 2.28 -3.20 9.15
N PRO A 84 2.40 -1.98 9.69
CA PRO A 84 3.49 -1.61 10.59
C PRO A 84 3.68 -2.55 11.78
N PRO A 85 2.64 -3.13 12.41
CA PRO A 85 2.82 -4.09 13.49
C PRO A 85 3.62 -5.35 13.12
N ILE A 86 3.65 -5.74 11.84
CA ILE A 86 4.49 -6.85 11.34
C ILE A 86 5.98 -6.52 11.48
N LEU A 87 6.32 -5.23 11.42
CA LEU A 87 7.68 -4.72 11.61
C LEU A 87 7.96 -4.34 13.08
N GLY A 88 7.07 -4.71 14.02
CA GLY A 88 7.20 -4.34 15.42
C GLY A 88 6.92 -2.86 15.70
N LEU A 89 6.22 -2.18 14.78
CA LEU A 89 5.90 -0.75 14.87
C LEU A 89 4.44 -0.57 15.30
N GLY A 90 4.18 0.42 16.15
CA GLY A 90 2.82 0.85 16.48
C GLY A 90 2.21 1.76 15.42
N VAL A 91 0.90 1.91 15.45
CA VAL A 91 0.16 2.84 14.60
C VAL A 91 -0.74 3.71 15.45
N LEU A 92 -0.57 5.02 15.34
CA LEU A 92 -1.45 6.00 15.98
C LEU A 92 -2.42 6.56 14.93
N TYR A 93 -3.70 6.42 15.18
CA TYR A 93 -4.75 7.05 14.40
C TYR A 93 -5.13 8.41 14.96
N ILE A 94 -5.26 9.39 14.08
CA ILE A 94 -5.65 10.75 14.40
C ILE A 94 -6.83 11.10 13.50
N VAL A 95 -7.97 11.38 14.10
CA VAL A 95 -9.18 11.78 13.39
C VAL A 95 -9.37 13.28 13.55
N VAL A 96 -9.42 13.99 12.44
CA VAL A 96 -9.57 15.44 12.42
C VAL A 96 -10.82 15.88 11.65
N SER A 97 -11.39 17.01 12.04
CA SER A 97 -12.43 17.68 11.28
C SER A 97 -11.77 18.47 10.14
N GLY A 98 -12.29 18.31 8.92
CA GLY A 98 -11.80 18.97 7.72
C GLY A 98 -11.41 17.99 6.61
N GLN A 99 -11.27 18.51 5.41
CA GLN A 99 -10.92 17.75 4.20
C GLN A 99 -9.79 18.41 3.38
N ASN A 100 -9.20 19.49 3.87
CA ASN A 100 -8.02 20.07 3.25
C ASN A 100 -6.80 19.22 3.60
N ILE A 101 -6.52 18.25 2.75
CA ILE A 101 -5.45 17.27 2.98
C ILE A 101 -4.08 17.92 3.13
N LYS A 102 -3.81 19.02 2.41
CA LYS A 102 -2.52 19.71 2.47
C LYS A 102 -2.26 20.26 3.88
N ASP A 103 -3.20 21.03 4.42
CA ASP A 103 -3.06 21.65 5.75
C ASP A 103 -3.01 20.57 6.84
N ILE A 104 -3.83 19.52 6.70
CA ILE A 104 -3.83 18.39 7.63
C ILE A 104 -2.47 17.69 7.62
N LEU A 105 -1.90 17.40 6.44
CA LEU A 105 -0.61 16.74 6.33
C LEU A 105 0.54 17.58 6.91
N GLU A 106 0.51 18.90 6.72
CA GLU A 106 1.51 19.81 7.30
C GLU A 106 1.53 19.70 8.83
N GLN A 107 0.36 19.66 9.47
CA GLN A 107 0.24 19.51 10.92
C GLN A 107 0.59 18.09 11.40
N ILE A 108 0.12 17.05 10.71
CA ILE A 108 0.39 15.65 11.06
C ILE A 108 1.89 15.35 11.02
N ARG A 109 2.64 15.91 10.05
CA ARG A 109 4.09 15.73 9.93
C ARG A 109 4.88 16.28 11.11
N LEU A 110 4.32 17.20 11.88
CA LEU A 110 4.96 17.68 13.12
C LEU A 110 4.97 16.58 14.21
N VAL A 111 4.06 15.63 14.14
CA VAL A 111 3.94 14.52 15.11
C VAL A 111 4.68 13.27 14.63
N GLY A 112 4.65 13.00 13.34
CA GLY A 112 5.31 11.85 12.74
C GLY A 112 5.02 11.71 11.26
N GLU A 113 5.65 10.73 10.61
CA GLU A 113 5.44 10.50 9.17
C GLU A 113 4.07 9.85 8.93
N PRO A 114 3.21 10.46 8.12
CA PRO A 114 1.91 9.90 7.80
C PRO A 114 2.06 8.63 6.94
N PHE A 115 1.47 7.56 7.42
CA PHE A 115 1.41 6.27 6.76
C PHE A 115 0.14 6.14 5.90
N PHE A 116 -0.95 6.78 6.35
CA PHE A 116 -2.23 6.69 5.70
C PHE A 116 -3.04 7.95 5.97
N VAL A 117 -3.67 8.52 4.95
CA VAL A 117 -4.54 9.70 5.08
C VAL A 117 -5.75 9.53 4.17
N VAL A 118 -6.93 9.53 4.76
CA VAL A 118 -8.20 9.33 4.04
C VAL A 118 -9.23 10.37 4.43
N PRO A 119 -9.65 11.21 3.49
CA PRO A 119 -10.85 12.03 3.68
C PRO A 119 -12.08 11.13 3.65
N CYS A 120 -12.93 11.27 4.66
CA CYS A 120 -14.16 10.50 4.82
C CYS A 120 -15.39 11.37 4.55
N ILE A 121 -16.53 10.70 4.29
CA ILE A 121 -17.82 11.38 4.20
C ILE A 121 -18.13 12.04 5.55
N GLY A 122 -18.74 13.22 5.54
CA GLY A 122 -19.09 13.96 6.75
C GLY A 122 -18.06 15.00 7.18
N GLY A 123 -17.07 15.32 6.32
CA GLY A 123 -16.12 16.40 6.57
C GLY A 123 -15.05 16.06 7.59
N ILE A 124 -14.74 14.78 7.75
CA ILE A 124 -13.65 14.30 8.60
C ILE A 124 -12.53 13.69 7.75
N THR A 125 -11.31 13.70 8.29
CA THR A 125 -10.16 12.99 7.72
C THR A 125 -9.54 12.09 8.78
N VAL A 126 -9.27 10.85 8.41
CA VAL A 126 -8.55 9.88 9.23
C VAL A 126 -7.10 9.83 8.75
N CYS A 127 -6.18 10.07 9.66
CA CYS A 127 -4.74 9.97 9.43
C CYS A 127 -4.16 8.88 10.33
N SER A 128 -3.12 8.21 9.88
CA SER A 128 -2.32 7.34 10.72
C SER A 128 -0.84 7.65 10.57
N ILE A 129 -0.12 7.60 11.67
CA ILE A 129 1.33 7.73 11.73
C ILE A 129 1.92 6.47 12.33
N VAL A 130 3.11 6.11 11.87
CA VAL A 130 3.89 5.01 12.42
C VAL A 130 4.66 5.51 13.65
N ILE A 131 4.61 4.74 14.73
CA ILE A 131 5.32 5.04 15.98
C ILE A 131 6.32 3.94 16.31
N LYS A 132 7.52 4.34 16.70
CA LYS A 132 8.59 3.45 17.20
C LYS A 132 8.77 3.56 18.70
N GLU A 133 8.20 4.60 19.30
CA GLU A 133 8.46 5.04 20.66
C GLU A 133 7.20 5.03 21.51
N ASN A 134 7.34 5.54 22.75
CA ASN A 134 6.25 5.60 23.70
C ASN A 134 5.02 6.33 23.14
N LEU A 135 3.92 5.61 23.02
CA LEU A 135 2.64 6.08 22.54
C LEU A 135 2.14 7.31 23.28
N GLN A 136 2.24 7.30 24.61
CA GLN A 136 1.74 8.40 25.46
C GLN A 136 2.42 9.72 25.12
N GLN A 137 3.74 9.70 24.93
CA GLN A 137 4.50 10.89 24.53
C GLN A 137 4.06 11.42 23.16
N LYS A 138 3.74 10.52 22.21
CA LYS A 138 3.24 10.91 20.89
C LYS A 138 1.83 11.51 20.95
N ILE A 139 0.95 10.99 21.79
CA ILE A 139 -0.38 11.57 22.01
C ILE A 139 -0.25 12.97 22.63
N GLU A 140 0.60 13.15 23.63
CA GLU A 140 0.85 14.46 24.25
C GLU A 140 1.43 15.46 23.24
N LEU A 141 2.37 15.02 22.41
CA LEU A 141 2.95 15.83 21.34
C LEU A 141 1.89 16.23 20.32
N ALA A 142 1.04 15.32 19.88
CA ALA A 142 -0.06 15.59 18.96
C ALA A 142 -1.00 16.66 19.53
N ASN A 143 -1.42 16.50 20.79
CA ASN A 143 -2.28 17.47 21.46
C ASN A 143 -1.65 18.86 21.62
N LYS A 144 -0.32 18.94 21.72
CA LYS A 144 0.40 20.21 21.82
C LYS A 144 0.58 20.90 20.47
N LEU A 145 0.90 20.14 19.43
CA LEU A 145 1.31 20.69 18.13
C LEU A 145 0.12 20.90 17.18
N MET A 146 -0.93 20.09 17.28
CA MET A 146 -2.05 20.13 16.35
C MET A 146 -3.16 21.08 16.81
N LYS A 147 -2.80 22.25 17.37
CA LYS A 147 -3.77 23.22 17.91
C LYS A 147 -4.65 23.86 16.83
N ASP A 148 -4.14 23.97 15.63
CA ASP A 148 -4.84 24.59 14.48
C ASP A 148 -5.80 23.60 13.79
N LEU A 149 -5.76 22.33 14.16
CA LEU A 149 -6.68 21.30 13.69
C LEU A 149 -7.70 20.96 14.79
N ARG A 150 -8.95 20.84 14.38
CA ARG A 150 -9.96 20.26 15.27
C ARG A 150 -9.79 18.75 15.32
N VAL A 151 -8.96 18.27 16.25
CA VAL A 151 -8.77 16.85 16.53
C VAL A 151 -10.03 16.31 17.23
N LEU A 152 -10.61 15.27 16.65
CA LEU A 152 -11.81 14.61 17.15
C LEU A 152 -11.47 13.39 18.02
N SER A 153 -10.43 12.66 17.64
CA SER A 153 -9.97 11.48 18.37
C SER A 153 -8.52 11.15 18.05
N ILE A 154 -7.81 10.61 19.03
CA ILE A 154 -6.48 10.03 18.88
C ILE A 154 -6.50 8.66 19.58
N PHE A 155 -6.12 7.61 18.88
CA PHE A 155 -6.09 6.25 19.45
C PHE A 155 -5.04 5.38 18.76
N GLU A 156 -4.52 4.41 19.51
CA GLU A 156 -3.64 3.39 18.96
C GLU A 156 -4.47 2.31 18.25
N ALA A 157 -3.95 1.82 17.12
CA ALA A 157 -4.49 0.61 16.54
C ALA A 157 -4.13 -0.59 17.42
N GLU A 158 -5.13 -1.38 17.76
CA GLU A 158 -4.87 -2.67 18.37
C GLU A 158 -4.00 -3.53 17.41
N ASN A 159 -2.93 -4.11 17.96
CA ASN A 159 -2.15 -5.08 17.22
C ASN A 159 -3.02 -6.36 17.07
N PRO A 160 -3.43 -6.75 15.87
CA PRO A 160 -4.25 -7.94 15.66
C PRO A 160 -3.52 -9.27 15.93
N GLY A 161 -2.43 -9.24 16.72
CA GLY A 161 -1.68 -10.42 17.11
C GLY A 161 -0.73 -10.93 16.02
N TYR A 162 -0.25 -10.06 15.14
CA TYR A 162 0.79 -10.44 14.19
C TYR A 162 2.06 -10.83 14.94
N ASN A 163 2.43 -12.11 14.84
CA ASN A 163 3.76 -12.57 15.25
C ASN A 163 4.78 -12.18 14.18
N SER A 164 5.56 -11.17 14.48
CA SER A 164 6.56 -10.59 13.56
C SER A 164 7.92 -11.29 13.69
N ASN A 165 7.97 -12.57 13.37
CA ASN A 165 9.28 -13.26 13.23
C ASN A 165 9.75 -13.19 11.78
N LEU A 166 9.92 -11.96 11.27
CA LEU A 166 10.50 -11.77 9.94
C LEU A 166 11.97 -12.19 9.96
N THR A 167 12.32 -13.07 9.05
CA THR A 167 13.72 -13.45 8.80
C THR A 167 14.41 -12.40 7.93
N LYS A 168 15.73 -12.44 7.87
CA LYS A 168 16.50 -11.59 6.95
C LYS A 168 16.02 -11.77 5.51
N THR A 169 15.77 -13.01 5.08
CA THR A 169 15.26 -13.32 3.75
C THR A 169 13.89 -12.69 3.48
N ASP A 170 12.99 -12.64 4.49
CA ASP A 170 11.70 -11.98 4.33
C ASP A 170 11.88 -10.48 4.06
N LEU A 171 12.81 -9.83 4.75
CA LEU A 171 13.11 -8.42 4.54
C LEU A 171 13.70 -8.17 3.14
N GLU A 172 14.61 -9.03 2.68
CA GLU A 172 15.18 -8.96 1.32
C GLU A 172 14.09 -9.13 0.26
N ILE A 173 13.15 -10.07 0.45
CA ILE A 173 11.99 -10.22 -0.44
C ILE A 173 11.13 -8.95 -0.45
N LEU A 174 10.89 -8.36 0.72
CA LEU A 174 10.12 -7.11 0.80
C LEU A 174 10.80 -5.97 0.05
N GLU A 175 12.12 -5.83 0.17
CA GLU A 175 12.89 -4.82 -0.58
C GLU A 175 12.73 -4.98 -2.09
N LEU A 176 12.81 -6.22 -2.60
CA LEU A 176 12.61 -6.51 -4.02
C LEU A 176 11.18 -6.18 -4.46
N LEU A 177 10.19 -6.52 -3.65
CA LEU A 177 8.78 -6.24 -3.94
C LEU A 177 8.43 -4.76 -3.81
N ILE A 178 9.15 -3.96 -3.01
CA ILE A 178 9.01 -2.49 -2.99
C ILE A 178 9.47 -1.90 -4.33
N LYS A 179 10.56 -2.44 -4.89
CA LYS A 179 11.11 -1.96 -6.18
C LYS A 179 10.22 -2.39 -7.36
N GLU A 180 9.81 -3.66 -7.40
CA GLU A 180 8.97 -4.22 -8.46
C GLU A 180 7.86 -5.12 -7.88
N PRO A 181 6.70 -4.57 -7.51
CA PRO A 181 5.64 -5.30 -6.80
C PRO A 181 5.05 -6.48 -7.57
N ARG A 182 5.10 -6.44 -8.89
CA ARG A 182 4.61 -7.52 -9.77
C ARG A 182 5.72 -8.45 -10.28
N GLN A 183 6.92 -8.37 -9.72
CA GLN A 183 8.05 -9.22 -10.08
C GLN A 183 7.70 -10.71 -9.95
N LYS A 184 8.15 -11.52 -10.91
CA LYS A 184 7.93 -12.96 -10.91
C LYS A 184 8.71 -13.63 -9.79
N ILE A 185 8.15 -14.71 -9.23
CA ILE A 185 8.76 -15.46 -8.14
C ILE A 185 10.14 -16.01 -8.56
N GLU A 186 10.27 -16.50 -9.79
CA GLU A 186 11.52 -17.04 -10.33
C GLU A 186 12.62 -15.97 -10.36
N LYS A 187 12.26 -14.73 -10.68
CA LYS A 187 13.20 -13.61 -10.69
C LYS A 187 13.63 -13.23 -9.27
N ILE A 188 12.67 -13.19 -8.31
CA ILE A 188 12.96 -12.94 -6.89
C ILE A 188 13.92 -14.02 -6.37
N SER A 189 13.65 -15.30 -6.63
CA SER A 189 14.52 -16.41 -6.20
C SER A 189 15.94 -16.26 -6.72
N LYS A 190 16.10 -15.92 -8.00
CA LYS A 190 17.41 -15.71 -8.62
C LYS A 190 18.17 -14.53 -7.99
N GLU A 191 17.50 -13.41 -7.76
CA GLU A 191 18.12 -12.23 -7.14
C GLU A 191 18.55 -12.51 -5.68
N LEU A 192 17.78 -13.29 -4.94
CA LEU A 192 18.15 -13.72 -3.58
C LEU A 192 19.38 -14.66 -3.58
N GLU A 193 19.48 -15.57 -4.55
CA GLU A 193 20.65 -16.44 -4.70
C GLU A 193 21.89 -15.61 -5.02
N GLU A 194 21.81 -14.65 -5.94
CA GLU A 194 22.92 -13.75 -6.30
C GLU A 194 23.35 -12.86 -5.12
N HIS A 195 22.42 -12.40 -4.25
CA HIS A 195 22.75 -11.66 -3.03
C HIS A 195 23.48 -12.53 -2.01
N ASN A 196 23.07 -13.77 -1.82
CA ASN A 196 23.72 -14.69 -0.90
C ASN A 196 25.15 -15.05 -1.37
N TYR A 197 25.39 -15.20 -2.67
CA TYR A 197 26.73 -15.45 -3.20
C TYR A 197 27.71 -14.29 -2.93
N ASN A 198 27.26 -13.05 -3.01
CA ASN A 198 28.11 -11.87 -2.78
C ASN A 198 28.48 -11.67 -1.29
N TYR A 199 27.77 -12.28 -0.35
CA TYR A 199 28.10 -12.23 1.09
C TYR A 199 29.19 -13.24 1.51
N TYR A 200 29.43 -14.26 0.70
CA TYR A 200 30.47 -15.27 0.97
C TYR A 200 31.82 -14.99 0.27
N VAL A 201 31.90 -13.90 -0.50
CA VAL A 201 33.11 -13.55 -1.30
C VAL A 201 33.84 -12.31 -0.74
N LEU A 202 33.36 -11.73 0.37
CA LEU A 202 34.04 -10.69 1.15
C LEU A 202 34.50 -11.24 2.50
#